data_06d8a3bbef15f5c1c612c5162ada130c
#
_entry.id   06d8a3bbef15f5c1c612c5162ada130c
#
_cell.length_a   1.000
_cell.length_b   1.000
_cell.length_c   1.000
_cell.angle_alpha   90.00
_cell.angle_beta   90.00
_cell.angle_gamma   90.00
#
_symmetry.space_group_name_H-M   'P 1'
#
loop_
_entity.id
_entity.type
_entity.pdbx_description
1 polymer ?
#
loop_
_entity_poly.entity_id
_entity_poly.type
_entity_poly.pdbx_seq_one_letter_code
_entity_poly.pdbx_strand_id
1 'polypeptide(L)'
;VEATDPQGTELWDGALHRLIAHCARNRPLLTAFALLDRIRSNPDWVALRARARARSGASLAVTLSEHEVLINAIGAGDPALARQAMYDHLSTRFAALRAELDDDMLLSNASVMDGKVAPDPSLARR
;
A
#
# COMPACT_ATOMS: atom_id res chain seq x y z
N VAL A 1 -6.03 16.58 -14.40
CA VAL A 1 -4.95 16.33 -13.42
C VAL A 1 -4.10 15.24 -14.01
N GLU A 2 -2.92 15.58 -14.51
CA GLU A 2 -1.97 14.59 -15.01
C GLU A 2 -1.51 13.71 -13.86
N ALA A 3 -1.95 12.46 -13.89
CA ALA A 3 -1.69 11.47 -12.86
C ALA A 3 -0.30 10.82 -13.01
N THR A 4 0.73 11.63 -13.22
CA THR A 4 2.12 11.20 -13.27
C THR A 4 2.88 11.45 -11.96
N ASP A 5 2.24 12.14 -11.01
CA ASP A 5 2.82 12.39 -9.70
C ASP A 5 2.51 11.22 -8.74
N PRO A 6 3.54 10.46 -8.29
CA PRO A 6 3.36 9.36 -7.33
C PRO A 6 2.71 9.80 -6.02
N GLN A 7 2.98 11.03 -5.55
CA GLN A 7 2.39 11.56 -4.32
C GLN A 7 0.91 11.87 -4.52
N GLY A 8 0.53 12.47 -5.63
CA GLY A 8 -0.87 12.71 -5.98
C GLY A 8 -1.66 11.40 -6.08
N THR A 9 -1.08 10.37 -6.68
CA THR A 9 -1.70 9.04 -6.76
C THR A 9 -1.96 8.45 -5.38
N GLU A 10 -1.00 8.53 -4.46
CA GLU A 10 -1.16 8.04 -3.08
C GLU A 10 -2.24 8.80 -2.31
N LEU A 11 -2.32 10.12 -2.48
CA LEU A 11 -3.34 10.95 -1.84
C LEU A 11 -4.75 10.59 -2.30
N TRP A 12 -4.93 10.41 -3.61
CA TRP A 12 -6.22 10.04 -4.20
C TRP A 12 -6.66 8.64 -3.78
N ASP A 13 -5.75 7.68 -3.83
CA ASP A 13 -6.02 6.32 -3.39
C ASP A 13 -6.41 6.28 -1.90
N GLY A 14 -5.68 6.99 -1.04
CA GLY A 14 -6.02 7.12 0.38
C GLY A 14 -7.37 7.81 0.63
N ALA A 15 -7.69 8.84 -0.14
CA ALA A 15 -8.97 9.56 -0.02
C ALA A 15 -10.15 8.67 -0.41
N LEU A 16 -10.03 7.89 -1.49
CA LEU A 16 -11.06 6.94 -1.93
C LEU A 16 -11.33 5.88 -0.86
N HIS A 17 -10.29 5.23 -0.35
CA HIS A 17 -10.45 4.21 0.68
C HIS A 17 -11.07 4.76 1.98
N ARG A 18 -10.70 5.98 2.39
CA ARG A 18 -11.35 6.65 3.53
C ARG A 18 -12.82 6.92 3.27
N LEU A 19 -13.17 7.39 2.09
CA LEU A 19 -14.56 7.65 1.72
C LEU A 19 -15.40 6.38 1.78
N ILE A 20 -14.90 5.27 1.24
CA ILE A 20 -15.57 3.97 1.28
C ILE A 20 -15.79 3.54 2.73
N ALA A 21 -14.76 3.66 3.60
CA ALA A 21 -14.87 3.33 5.01
C ALA A 21 -15.92 4.19 5.73
N HIS A 22 -16.01 5.48 5.40
CA HIS A 22 -17.05 6.38 5.93
C HIS A 22 -18.46 5.98 5.48
N CYS A 23 -18.62 5.57 4.22
CA CYS A 23 -19.90 5.13 3.68
C CYS A 23 -20.45 3.89 4.39
N ALA A 24 -19.59 3.06 4.98
CA ALA A 24 -19.98 1.88 5.74
C ALA A 24 -20.75 2.20 7.04
N ARG A 25 -20.72 3.45 7.53
CA ARG A 25 -21.39 3.93 8.75
C ARG A 25 -21.15 3.05 9.99
N ASN A 26 -19.99 2.39 10.04
CA ASN A 26 -19.59 1.50 11.12
C ASN A 26 -18.45 2.14 11.91
N ARG A 27 -18.75 2.66 13.12
CA ARG A 27 -17.76 3.37 13.95
C ARG A 27 -16.55 2.52 14.35
N PRO A 28 -16.72 1.26 14.85
CA PRO A 28 -15.58 0.39 15.10
C PRO A 28 -14.69 0.16 13.89
N LEU A 29 -15.28 -0.06 12.72
CA LEU A 29 -14.55 -0.22 11.47
C LEU A 29 -13.77 1.06 11.10
N LEU A 30 -14.38 2.22 11.26
CA LEU A 30 -13.71 3.50 11.03
C LEU A 30 -12.50 3.71 11.94
N THR A 31 -12.62 3.32 13.22
CA THR A 31 -11.48 3.40 14.16
C THR A 31 -10.35 2.47 13.74
N ALA A 32 -10.65 1.23 13.38
CA ALA A 32 -9.65 0.28 12.88
C ALA A 32 -9.00 0.79 11.57
N PHE A 33 -9.82 1.32 10.65
CA PHE A 33 -9.32 1.90 9.41
C PHE A 33 -8.39 3.09 9.66
N ALA A 34 -8.71 3.98 10.60
CA ALA A 34 -7.86 5.12 10.94
C ALA A 34 -6.48 4.72 11.46
N LEU A 35 -6.38 3.62 12.21
CA LEU A 35 -5.10 3.06 12.63
C LEU A 35 -4.29 2.54 11.45
N LEU A 36 -4.92 1.80 10.56
CA LEU A 36 -4.28 1.28 9.33
C LEU A 36 -3.86 2.40 8.40
N ASP A 37 -4.67 3.46 8.28
CA ASP A 37 -4.37 4.62 7.43
C ASP A 37 -3.15 5.41 7.95
N ARG A 38 -2.93 5.44 9.27
CA ARG A 38 -1.70 6.01 9.86
C ARG A 38 -0.46 5.22 9.49
N ILE A 39 -0.53 3.88 9.55
CA ILE A 39 0.56 3.01 9.09
C ILE A 39 0.81 3.23 7.60
N ARG A 40 -0.25 3.26 6.83
CA ARG A 40 -0.22 3.47 5.39
C ARG A 40 0.41 4.81 4.98
N SER A 41 0.24 5.85 5.81
CA SER A 41 0.80 7.19 5.59
C SER A 41 2.23 7.35 6.10
N ASN A 42 2.82 6.33 6.72
CA ASN A 42 4.21 6.35 7.13
C ASN A 42 5.12 6.42 5.89
N PRO A 43 6.16 7.28 5.87
CA PRO A 43 7.07 7.44 4.73
C PRO A 43 7.70 6.13 4.25
N ASP A 44 8.09 5.23 5.16
CA ASP A 44 8.70 3.94 4.81
C ASP A 44 7.70 3.04 4.07
N TRP A 45 6.44 3.02 4.50
CA TRP A 45 5.36 2.31 3.82
C TRP A 45 5.03 2.92 2.45
N VAL A 46 5.05 4.24 2.34
CA VAL A 46 4.87 4.94 1.05
C VAL A 46 5.98 4.54 0.08
N ALA A 47 7.25 4.55 0.53
CA ALA A 47 8.39 4.15 -0.27
C ALA A 47 8.32 2.67 -0.68
N LEU A 48 7.95 1.78 0.24
CA LEU A 48 7.79 0.35 -0.03
C LEU A 48 6.70 0.10 -1.10
N ARG A 49 5.55 0.76 -0.98
CA ARG A 49 4.48 0.65 -1.99
C ARG A 49 4.88 1.21 -3.34
N ALA A 50 5.66 2.28 -3.37
CA ALA A 50 6.17 2.84 -4.61
C ALA A 50 7.09 1.85 -5.34
N ARG A 51 8.00 1.17 -4.61
CA ARG A 51 8.86 0.11 -5.16
C ARG A 51 8.04 -1.08 -5.65
N ALA A 52 7.10 -1.58 -4.84
CA ALA A 52 6.23 -2.69 -5.20
C ALA A 52 5.41 -2.39 -6.47
N ARG A 53 4.92 -1.16 -6.61
CA ARG A 53 4.19 -0.71 -7.81
C ARG A 53 5.10 -0.68 -9.04
N ALA A 54 6.30 -0.11 -8.92
CA ALA A 54 7.26 -0.05 -10.02
C ALA A 54 7.65 -1.45 -10.50
N ARG A 55 7.84 -2.38 -9.58
CA ARG A 55 8.23 -3.75 -9.87
C ARG A 55 7.12 -4.59 -10.49
N SER A 56 5.90 -4.44 -9.99
CA SER A 56 4.74 -5.20 -10.50
C SER A 56 4.32 -4.80 -11.91
N GLY A 57 4.83 -3.69 -12.43
CA GLY A 57 4.42 -3.13 -13.72
C GLY A 57 2.93 -2.70 -13.74
N ALA A 58 2.30 -2.66 -12.56
CA ALA A 58 0.91 -2.24 -12.45
C ALA A 58 0.77 -0.78 -12.88
N SER A 59 0.16 -0.58 -14.05
CA SER A 59 -0.08 0.76 -14.57
C SER A 59 -1.15 1.49 -13.74
N LEU A 60 -1.10 2.80 -13.74
CA LEU A 60 -2.15 3.63 -13.15
C LEU A 60 -3.52 3.30 -13.76
N ALA A 61 -3.57 2.99 -15.06
CA ALA A 61 -4.80 2.62 -15.75
C ALA A 61 -5.47 1.38 -15.16
N VAL A 62 -4.69 0.36 -14.80
CA VAL A 62 -5.20 -0.84 -14.11
C VAL A 62 -5.77 -0.48 -12.74
N THR A 63 -5.07 0.33 -11.96
CA THR A 63 -5.55 0.78 -10.65
C THR A 63 -6.86 1.56 -10.76
N LEU A 64 -6.96 2.47 -11.72
CA LEU A 64 -8.18 3.25 -11.95
C LEU A 64 -9.35 2.35 -12.38
N SER A 65 -9.11 1.36 -13.24
CA SER A 65 -10.13 0.39 -13.65
C SER A 65 -10.63 -0.45 -12.47
N GLU A 66 -9.74 -0.92 -11.58
CA GLU A 66 -10.13 -1.64 -10.36
C GLU A 66 -11.00 -0.76 -9.45
N HIS A 67 -10.63 0.51 -9.26
CA HIS A 67 -11.42 1.46 -8.47
C HIS A 67 -12.78 1.76 -9.11
N GLU A 68 -12.85 1.85 -10.43
CA GLU A 68 -14.11 2.07 -11.15
C GLU A 68 -15.08 0.91 -10.95
N VAL A 69 -14.62 -0.33 -11.04
CA VAL A 69 -15.44 -1.52 -10.76
C VAL A 69 -15.99 -1.47 -9.34
N LEU A 70 -15.16 -1.12 -8.37
CA LEU A 70 -15.57 -1.02 -6.97
C LEU A 70 -16.60 0.09 -6.75
N ILE A 71 -16.37 1.28 -7.30
CA ILE A 71 -17.29 2.42 -7.17
C ILE A 71 -18.64 2.10 -7.82
N ASN A 72 -18.64 1.48 -8.99
CA ASN A 72 -19.87 1.09 -9.70
C ASN A 72 -20.65 0.03 -8.92
N ALA A 73 -19.98 -0.94 -8.33
CA ALA A 73 -20.63 -1.96 -7.50
C ALA A 73 -21.28 -1.36 -6.24
N ILE A 74 -20.60 -0.41 -5.59
CA ILE A 74 -21.15 0.32 -4.44
C ILE A 74 -22.34 1.18 -4.88
N GLY A 75 -22.23 1.90 -5.98
CA GLY A 75 -23.29 2.75 -6.54
C GLY A 75 -24.53 1.97 -6.97
N ALA A 76 -24.35 0.75 -7.46
CA ALA A 76 -25.42 -0.17 -7.81
C ALA A 76 -26.08 -0.85 -6.58
N GLY A 77 -25.49 -0.69 -5.38
CA GLY A 77 -25.95 -1.38 -4.19
C GLY A 77 -25.72 -2.89 -4.23
N ASP A 78 -24.70 -3.35 -4.94
CA ASP A 78 -24.30 -4.75 -5.01
C ASP A 78 -23.17 -5.06 -4.01
N PRO A 79 -23.51 -5.53 -2.78
CA PRO A 79 -22.51 -5.79 -1.76
C PRO A 79 -21.60 -7.00 -2.08
N ALA A 80 -22.09 -7.95 -2.86
CA ALA A 80 -21.31 -9.14 -3.23
C ALA A 80 -20.21 -8.75 -4.22
N LEU A 81 -20.56 -7.99 -5.25
CA LEU A 81 -19.60 -7.49 -6.24
C LEU A 81 -18.64 -6.49 -5.60
N ALA A 82 -19.11 -5.57 -4.75
CA ALA A 82 -18.25 -4.61 -4.06
C ALA A 82 -17.21 -5.31 -3.16
N ARG A 83 -17.63 -6.34 -2.42
CA ARG A 83 -16.73 -7.16 -1.61
C ARG A 83 -15.67 -7.88 -2.48
N GLN A 84 -16.10 -8.49 -3.58
CA GLN A 84 -15.20 -9.21 -4.48
C GLN A 84 -14.20 -8.25 -5.11
N ALA A 85 -14.66 -7.12 -5.64
CA ALA A 85 -13.81 -6.10 -6.25
C ALA A 85 -12.76 -5.57 -5.26
N MET A 86 -13.14 -5.29 -4.02
CA MET A 86 -12.20 -4.86 -2.97
C MET A 86 -11.20 -5.96 -2.62
N TYR A 87 -11.65 -7.21 -2.51
CA TYR A 87 -10.78 -8.34 -2.22
C TYR A 87 -9.73 -8.54 -3.32
N ASP A 88 -10.12 -8.51 -4.57
CA ASP A 88 -9.22 -8.69 -5.71
C ASP A 88 -8.21 -7.54 -5.80
N HIS A 89 -8.69 -6.29 -5.63
CA HIS A 89 -7.85 -5.10 -5.59
C HIS A 89 -6.79 -5.21 -4.49
N LEU A 90 -7.18 -5.51 -3.26
CA LEU A 90 -6.25 -5.63 -2.14
C LEU A 90 -5.30 -6.82 -2.29
N SER A 91 -5.79 -7.98 -2.74
CA SER A 91 -4.97 -9.18 -2.91
C SER A 91 -3.83 -8.96 -3.89
N THR A 92 -4.10 -8.29 -5.02
CA THR A 92 -3.08 -7.94 -6.00
C THR A 92 -2.01 -7.01 -5.40
N ARG A 93 -2.45 -6.00 -4.62
CA ARG A 93 -1.53 -5.05 -3.96
C ARG A 93 -0.70 -5.72 -2.87
N PHE A 94 -1.31 -6.60 -2.08
CA PHE A 94 -0.60 -7.36 -1.04
C PHE A 94 0.43 -8.32 -1.62
N ALA A 95 0.15 -9.00 -2.72
CA ALA A 95 1.10 -9.89 -3.36
C ALA A 95 2.37 -9.13 -3.80
N ALA A 96 2.22 -7.96 -4.43
CA ALA A 96 3.34 -7.12 -4.83
C ALA A 96 4.14 -6.60 -3.63
N LEU A 97 3.45 -6.17 -2.58
CA LEU A 97 4.08 -5.66 -1.36
C LEU A 97 4.87 -6.74 -0.62
N ARG A 98 4.31 -7.95 -0.54
CA ARG A 98 4.96 -9.10 0.09
C ARG A 98 6.25 -9.49 -0.63
N ALA A 99 6.25 -9.48 -1.96
CA ALA A 99 7.45 -9.76 -2.74
C ALA A 99 8.59 -8.76 -2.44
N GLU A 100 8.27 -7.47 -2.24
CA GLU A 100 9.26 -6.47 -1.84
C GLU A 100 9.80 -6.73 -0.43
N LEU A 101 8.94 -7.08 0.53
CA LEU A 101 9.37 -7.37 1.90
C LEU A 101 10.26 -8.61 1.99
N ASP A 102 9.92 -9.67 1.24
CA ASP A 102 10.70 -10.90 1.20
C ASP A 102 12.11 -10.63 0.63
N ASP A 103 12.24 -9.78 -0.39
CA ASP A 103 13.53 -9.38 -0.96
C ASP A 103 14.34 -8.50 0.01
N ASP A 104 13.72 -7.52 0.67
CA ASP A 104 14.40 -6.68 1.67
C ASP A 104 14.95 -7.55 2.82
N MET A 105 14.22 -8.58 3.25
CA MET A 105 14.69 -9.55 4.26
C MET A 105 15.86 -10.40 3.77
N LEU A 106 15.82 -10.86 2.51
CA LEU A 106 16.92 -11.63 1.91
C LEU A 106 18.20 -10.81 1.80
N LEU A 107 18.09 -9.56 1.35
CA LEU A 107 19.23 -8.64 1.23
C LEU A 107 19.82 -8.28 2.60
N SER A 108 18.97 -8.07 3.62
CA SER A 108 19.39 -7.81 4.99
C SER A 108 20.17 -9.00 5.57
N ASN A 109 19.68 -10.23 5.36
CA ASN A 109 20.35 -11.44 5.83
C ASN A 109 21.67 -11.69 5.10
N ALA A 110 21.72 -11.45 3.79
CA ALA A 110 22.96 -11.58 3.01
C ALA A 110 24.03 -10.59 3.48
N SER A 111 23.64 -9.35 3.80
CA SER A 111 24.55 -8.32 4.33
C SER A 111 25.13 -8.69 5.69
N VAL A 112 24.35 -9.34 6.55
CA VAL A 112 24.79 -9.84 7.86
C VAL A 112 25.80 -10.99 7.70
N MET A 113 25.58 -11.89 6.73
CA MET A 113 26.47 -13.02 6.44
C MET A 113 27.78 -12.59 5.82
N ASP A 114 27.81 -11.48 5.07
CA ASP A 114 29.01 -10.97 4.38
C ASP A 114 29.93 -10.13 5.30
N GLY A 115 29.64 -10.07 6.61
CA GLY A 115 30.49 -9.45 7.63
C GLY A 115 30.71 -7.94 7.49
N LYS A 116 29.96 -7.26 6.65
CA LYS A 116 29.99 -5.80 6.49
C LYS A 116 29.07 -5.12 7.51
N VAL A 117 29.30 -5.39 8.80
CA VAL A 117 28.86 -4.48 9.84
C VAL A 117 29.72 -3.24 9.74
N ALA A 118 29.13 -2.13 9.32
CA ALA A 118 29.81 -0.84 9.38
C ALA A 118 30.28 -0.63 10.84
N PRO A 119 31.56 -0.27 11.10
CA PRO A 119 32.04 -0.07 12.45
C PRO A 119 31.22 1.03 13.11
N ASP A 120 30.74 0.76 14.30
CA ASP A 120 30.01 1.73 15.13
C ASP A 120 30.93 2.94 15.37
N PRO A 121 30.59 4.13 14.86
CA PRO A 121 31.41 5.33 15.04
C PRO A 121 31.52 5.77 16.50
N SER A 122 30.73 5.22 17.43
CA SER A 122 30.78 5.53 18.86
C SER A 122 31.98 4.87 19.56
N LEU A 123 32.56 3.81 18.99
CA LEU A 123 33.72 3.10 19.58
C LEU A 123 35.07 3.72 19.23
N ALA A 124 35.13 4.72 18.36
CA ALA A 124 36.36 5.39 17.95
C ALA A 124 36.78 6.55 18.89
N ARG A 125 36.11 6.78 19.99
CA ARG A 125 36.43 7.83 20.98
C ARG A 125 36.71 7.24 22.37
N ARG A 126 37.82 6.53 22.52
CA ARG A 126 38.49 6.35 23.80
C ARG A 126 40.02 6.39 23.61
#